data_e74d292db0e50147b714c62390b39745
#
_entry.id   e74d292db0e50147b714c62390b39745
#
_cell.length_a   1.000
_cell.length_b   1.000
_cell.length_c   1.000
_cell.angle_alpha   90.00
_cell.angle_beta   90.00
_cell.angle_gamma   90.00
#
_symmetry.space_group_name_H-M   'P 1'
#
loop_
_entity.id
_entity.type
_entity.pdbx_description
1 polymer ?
#
loop_
_entity_poly.entity_id
_entity_poly.type
_entity_poly.pdbx_seq_one_letter_code
_entity_poly.pdbx_strand_id
1 'polypeptide(L)'
;MLPIPNLRALLNKAIKQFDDAEQELAETRKIVDQQEEEIAELYDLQDHLEQYTRKNSLEIHGIPEQAYESTEEVVLKLANALEVPVCQQDIEISHKLSRRKGVKPIIVKFVNHKTKMNLYKARTKLKNVSFSSLFPASTAAAQVASCKIYLFESLSSYRKKIVNKANEMRNDGSILSVWTMDGKIFIKTSPEGRPIKINELDDLDYL
;
A
#
# COMPACT_ATOMS: atom_id res chain seq x y z
N MET A 1 37.62 -30.10 -52.83
CA MET A 1 37.47 -28.65 -52.98
C MET A 1 36.13 -28.35 -53.62
N LEU A 2 35.23 -27.67 -52.94
CA LEU A 2 33.95 -27.20 -53.53
C LEU A 2 34.25 -26.11 -54.56
N PRO A 3 33.61 -26.10 -55.71
CA PRO A 3 33.84 -25.10 -56.73
C PRO A 3 33.46 -23.67 -56.25
N ILE A 4 34.31 -22.70 -56.50
CA ILE A 4 34.22 -21.28 -56.06
C ILE A 4 32.82 -20.64 -56.32
N PRO A 5 32.10 -20.90 -57.42
CA PRO A 5 30.74 -20.39 -57.65
C PRO A 5 29.71 -20.90 -56.64
N ASN A 6 29.85 -22.09 -56.08
CA ASN A 6 28.93 -22.64 -55.08
C ASN A 6 29.14 -22.02 -53.72
N LEU A 7 30.36 -21.63 -53.36
CA LEU A 7 30.69 -20.95 -52.12
C LEU A 7 30.09 -19.54 -52.07
N ARG A 8 30.14 -18.80 -53.19
CA ARG A 8 29.62 -17.44 -53.34
C ARG A 8 28.09 -17.43 -53.23
N ALA A 9 27.41 -18.42 -53.79
CA ALA A 9 25.95 -18.57 -53.66
C ALA A 9 25.51 -18.85 -52.20
N LEU A 10 26.25 -19.71 -51.49
CA LEU A 10 26.03 -20.01 -50.08
C LEU A 10 26.27 -18.77 -49.18
N LEU A 11 27.33 -18.03 -49.46
CA LEU A 11 27.60 -16.78 -48.73
C LEU A 11 26.50 -15.75 -48.90
N ASN A 12 26.06 -15.49 -50.13
CA ASN A 12 24.98 -14.57 -50.40
C ASN A 12 23.65 -15.00 -49.74
N LYS A 13 23.37 -16.30 -49.70
CA LYS A 13 22.21 -16.85 -48.98
C LYS A 13 22.31 -16.61 -47.47
N ALA A 14 23.50 -16.84 -46.89
CA ALA A 14 23.74 -16.60 -45.46
C ALA A 14 23.63 -15.14 -45.10
N ILE A 15 24.17 -14.21 -45.92
CA ILE A 15 24.05 -12.78 -45.73
C ILE A 15 22.56 -12.38 -45.72
N LYS A 16 21.80 -12.82 -46.73
CA LYS A 16 20.37 -12.53 -46.78
C LYS A 16 19.60 -13.04 -45.56
N GLN A 17 19.89 -14.26 -45.10
CA GLN A 17 19.27 -14.79 -43.87
C GLN A 17 19.65 -13.99 -42.62
N PHE A 18 20.85 -13.46 -42.56
CA PHE A 18 21.33 -12.64 -41.49
C PHE A 18 20.59 -11.27 -41.46
N ASP A 19 20.49 -10.62 -42.64
CA ASP A 19 19.76 -9.37 -42.81
C ASP A 19 18.26 -9.53 -42.46
N ASP A 20 17.62 -10.59 -42.94
CA ASP A 20 16.24 -10.93 -42.64
C ASP A 20 16.02 -11.14 -41.12
N ALA A 21 16.95 -11.87 -40.46
CA ALA A 21 16.90 -12.11 -39.00
C ALA A 21 17.16 -10.83 -38.17
N GLU A 22 18.04 -9.94 -38.63
CA GLU A 22 18.30 -8.66 -37.97
C GLU A 22 17.07 -7.74 -38.06
N GLN A 23 16.38 -7.73 -39.19
CA GLN A 23 15.13 -6.98 -39.34
C GLN A 23 14.03 -7.53 -38.42
N GLU A 24 13.83 -8.86 -38.38
CA GLU A 24 12.85 -9.51 -37.49
C GLU A 24 13.16 -9.23 -36.02
N LEU A 25 14.44 -9.21 -35.64
CA LEU A 25 14.87 -8.87 -34.28
C LEU A 25 14.53 -7.41 -33.94
N ALA A 26 14.77 -6.49 -34.87
CA ALA A 26 14.43 -5.09 -34.67
C ALA A 26 12.92 -4.85 -34.50
N GLU A 27 12.11 -5.52 -35.31
CA GLU A 27 10.65 -5.47 -35.20
C GLU A 27 10.17 -6.07 -33.86
N THR A 28 10.73 -7.21 -33.48
CA THR A 28 10.39 -7.86 -32.20
C THR A 28 10.73 -6.97 -31.00
N ARG A 29 11.91 -6.33 -31.01
CA ARG A 29 12.29 -5.37 -29.95
C ARG A 29 11.28 -4.24 -29.83
N LYS A 30 10.87 -3.66 -30.94
CA LYS A 30 9.88 -2.59 -30.95
C LYS A 30 8.54 -3.02 -30.35
N ILE A 31 8.11 -4.26 -30.63
CA ILE A 31 6.88 -4.84 -30.04
C ILE A 31 7.06 -5.02 -28.53
N VAL A 32 8.22 -5.52 -28.09
CA VAL A 32 8.52 -5.68 -26.65
C VAL A 32 8.50 -4.35 -25.93
N ASP A 33 9.15 -3.33 -26.47
CA ASP A 33 9.15 -1.97 -25.88
C ASP A 33 7.72 -1.42 -25.74
N GLN A 34 6.88 -1.60 -26.75
CA GLN A 34 5.47 -1.18 -26.70
C GLN A 34 4.68 -1.96 -25.63
N GLN A 35 4.91 -3.27 -25.53
CA GLN A 35 4.26 -4.10 -24.51
C GLN A 35 4.71 -3.73 -23.10
N GLU A 36 5.96 -3.36 -22.89
CA GLU A 36 6.46 -2.88 -21.60
C GLU A 36 5.77 -1.58 -21.17
N GLU A 37 5.58 -0.64 -22.09
CA GLU A 37 4.82 0.60 -21.83
C GLU A 37 3.36 0.30 -21.47
N GLU A 38 2.67 -0.53 -22.24
CA GLU A 38 1.27 -0.92 -21.97
C GLU A 38 1.12 -1.63 -20.61
N ILE A 39 2.08 -2.50 -20.26
CA ILE A 39 2.09 -3.19 -18.97
C ILE A 39 2.27 -2.19 -17.82
N ALA A 40 3.15 -1.20 -17.96
CA ALA A 40 3.35 -0.17 -16.96
C ALA A 40 2.06 0.65 -16.73
N GLU A 41 1.39 1.07 -17.81
CA GLU A 41 0.10 1.78 -17.72
C GLU A 41 -0.98 0.92 -17.04
N LEU A 42 -1.05 -0.36 -17.36
CA LEU A 42 -2.02 -1.28 -16.74
C LEU A 42 -1.77 -1.47 -15.25
N TYR A 43 -0.52 -1.54 -14.80
CA TYR A 43 -0.19 -1.61 -13.37
C TYR A 43 -0.58 -0.34 -12.61
N ASP A 44 -0.37 0.84 -13.21
CA ASP A 44 -0.78 2.11 -12.60
C ASP A 44 -2.31 2.19 -12.49
N LEU A 45 -3.01 1.84 -13.56
CA LEU A 45 -4.48 1.79 -13.56
C LEU A 45 -5.02 0.80 -12.52
N GLN A 46 -4.40 -0.37 -12.41
CA GLN A 46 -4.75 -1.38 -11.41
C GLN A 46 -4.58 -0.84 -9.98
N ASP A 47 -3.45 -0.18 -9.68
CA ASP A 47 -3.21 0.42 -8.36
C ASP A 47 -4.25 1.49 -8.05
N HIS A 48 -4.55 2.35 -9.00
CA HIS A 48 -5.58 3.38 -8.85
C HIS A 48 -6.96 2.80 -8.58
N LEU A 49 -7.39 1.77 -9.30
CA LEU A 49 -8.66 1.08 -9.08
C LEU A 49 -8.69 0.36 -7.73
N GLU A 50 -7.62 -0.35 -7.37
CA GLU A 50 -7.52 -1.01 -6.06
C GLU A 50 -7.63 0.02 -4.93
N GLN A 51 -6.89 1.14 -5.02
CA GLN A 51 -6.95 2.19 -4.02
C GLN A 51 -8.31 2.88 -3.96
N TYR A 52 -8.97 3.06 -5.10
CA TYR A 52 -10.33 3.63 -5.15
C TYR A 52 -11.34 2.76 -4.39
N THR A 53 -11.28 1.43 -4.55
CA THR A 53 -12.15 0.52 -3.80
C THR A 53 -11.90 0.55 -2.30
N ARG A 54 -10.68 0.90 -1.86
CA ARG A 54 -10.24 1.01 -0.46
C ARG A 54 -10.43 2.40 0.14
N LYS A 55 -10.89 3.37 -0.65
CA LYS A 55 -10.97 4.78 -0.25
C LYS A 55 -11.69 5.02 1.07
N ASN A 56 -12.75 4.26 1.34
CA ASN A 56 -13.56 4.36 2.54
C ASN A 56 -13.13 3.40 3.67
N SER A 57 -11.98 2.74 3.53
CA SER A 57 -11.55 1.70 4.47
C SER A 57 -10.40 2.17 5.36
N LEU A 58 -10.45 1.77 6.64
CA LEU A 58 -9.39 1.93 7.63
C LEU A 58 -8.97 0.57 8.18
N GLU A 59 -7.72 0.48 8.63
CA GLU A 59 -7.18 -0.69 9.31
C GLU A 59 -6.84 -0.33 10.76
N ILE A 60 -7.38 -1.07 11.73
CA ILE A 60 -7.14 -0.91 13.16
C ILE A 60 -6.17 -2.00 13.59
N HIS A 61 -5.06 -1.61 14.18
CA HIS A 61 -4.00 -2.51 14.62
C HIS A 61 -3.80 -2.43 16.14
N GLY A 62 -3.32 -3.51 16.73
CA GLY A 62 -2.92 -3.56 18.14
C GLY A 62 -4.03 -3.99 19.10
N ILE A 63 -5.19 -4.45 18.63
CA ILE A 63 -6.28 -4.94 19.48
C ILE A 63 -6.32 -6.48 19.44
N PRO A 64 -6.06 -7.20 20.55
CA PRO A 64 -6.10 -8.65 20.60
C PRO A 64 -7.49 -9.20 20.35
N GLU A 65 -7.56 -10.37 19.69
CA GLU A 65 -8.83 -11.01 19.31
C GLU A 65 -9.70 -11.41 20.50
N GLN A 66 -9.08 -11.65 21.66
CA GLN A 66 -9.78 -12.06 22.88
C GLN A 66 -10.48 -10.88 23.61
N ALA A 67 -10.21 -9.66 23.15
CA ALA A 67 -10.72 -8.46 23.82
C ALA A 67 -12.13 -8.06 23.39
N TYR A 68 -12.64 -8.61 22.30
CA TYR A 68 -13.92 -8.21 21.70
C TYR A 68 -14.63 -9.39 21.03
N GLU A 69 -15.94 -9.32 20.98
CA GLU A 69 -16.80 -10.30 20.32
C GLU A 69 -17.08 -9.87 18.86
N SER A 70 -17.31 -8.58 18.65
CA SER A 70 -17.61 -8.01 17.34
C SER A 70 -16.57 -6.98 16.90
N THR A 71 -16.17 -7.02 15.63
CA THR A 71 -15.26 -6.01 15.04
C THR A 71 -15.95 -4.64 14.94
N GLU A 72 -17.25 -4.58 14.78
CA GLU A 72 -18.02 -3.32 14.79
C GLU A 72 -17.98 -2.65 16.17
N GLU A 73 -18.11 -3.45 17.25
CA GLU A 73 -17.98 -2.97 18.63
C GLU A 73 -16.62 -2.26 18.83
N VAL A 74 -15.55 -2.84 18.30
CA VAL A 74 -14.21 -2.21 18.35
C VAL A 74 -14.21 -0.84 17.68
N VAL A 75 -14.81 -0.74 16.49
CA VAL A 75 -14.87 0.52 15.74
C VAL A 75 -15.67 1.57 16.52
N LEU A 76 -16.80 1.21 17.08
CA LEU A 76 -17.66 2.14 17.86
C LEU A 76 -16.97 2.60 19.15
N LYS A 77 -16.34 1.69 19.90
CA LYS A 77 -15.56 2.04 21.10
C LYS A 77 -14.40 2.98 20.78
N LEU A 78 -13.68 2.68 19.68
CA LEU A 78 -12.58 3.50 19.23
C LEU A 78 -13.06 4.90 18.81
N ALA A 79 -14.16 4.99 18.05
CA ALA A 79 -14.74 6.26 17.63
C ALA A 79 -15.20 7.10 18.83
N ASN A 80 -15.84 6.46 19.82
CA ASN A 80 -16.24 7.13 21.05
C ASN A 80 -15.06 7.67 21.84
N ALA A 81 -13.99 6.88 22.01
CA ALA A 81 -12.77 7.32 22.69
C ALA A 81 -12.04 8.46 21.96
N LEU A 82 -12.21 8.55 20.65
CA LEU A 82 -11.69 9.65 19.83
C LEU A 82 -12.63 10.84 19.72
N GLU A 83 -13.81 10.76 20.36
CA GLU A 83 -14.87 11.79 20.32
C GLU A 83 -15.36 12.06 18.89
N VAL A 84 -15.43 11.03 18.06
CA VAL A 84 -15.95 11.10 16.69
C VAL A 84 -17.30 10.42 16.66
N PRO A 85 -18.38 11.12 16.25
CA PRO A 85 -19.71 10.51 16.15
C PRO A 85 -19.70 9.49 14.98
N VAL A 86 -19.77 8.22 15.35
CA VAL A 86 -19.92 7.07 14.42
C VAL A 86 -20.99 6.17 14.99
N CYS A 87 -21.97 5.81 14.17
CA CYS A 87 -22.99 4.83 14.51
C CYS A 87 -22.83 3.57 13.67
N GLN A 88 -23.55 2.51 14.02
CA GLN A 88 -23.49 1.24 13.31
C GLN A 88 -23.87 1.37 11.83
N GLN A 89 -24.79 2.26 11.50
CA GLN A 89 -25.22 2.53 10.12
C GLN A 89 -24.14 3.19 9.26
N ASP A 90 -23.11 3.79 9.87
CA ASP A 90 -21.97 4.34 9.15
C ASP A 90 -20.98 3.25 8.71
N ILE A 91 -21.07 2.05 9.26
CA ILE A 91 -20.20 0.92 8.97
C ILE A 91 -20.87 0.06 7.88
N GLU A 92 -20.22 -0.04 6.72
CA GLU A 92 -20.68 -0.94 5.65
C GLU A 92 -20.34 -2.38 5.97
N ILE A 93 -19.09 -2.64 6.37
CA ILE A 93 -18.59 -3.95 6.78
C ILE A 93 -17.34 -3.80 7.63
N SER A 94 -17.16 -4.69 8.60
CA SER A 94 -15.90 -4.86 9.31
C SER A 94 -15.55 -6.32 9.51
N HIS A 95 -14.27 -6.66 9.43
CA HIS A 95 -13.77 -8.01 9.66
C HIS A 95 -12.28 -8.04 10.00
N LYS A 96 -11.83 -9.18 10.49
CA LYS A 96 -10.40 -9.42 10.78
C LYS A 96 -9.66 -9.73 9.49
N LEU A 97 -8.49 -9.09 9.29
CA LEU A 97 -7.59 -9.43 8.19
C LEU A 97 -6.79 -10.69 8.54
N SER A 98 -6.55 -11.53 7.53
CA SER A 98 -5.67 -12.70 7.69
C SER A 98 -4.22 -12.25 7.92
N ARG A 99 -3.58 -12.79 8.97
CA ARG A 99 -2.17 -12.56 9.27
C ARG A 99 -1.53 -13.83 9.78
N ARG A 100 -0.33 -14.15 9.29
CA ARG A 100 0.38 -15.39 9.68
C ARG A 100 0.91 -15.37 11.13
N LYS A 101 1.34 -14.21 11.63
CA LYS A 101 1.90 -14.04 12.99
C LYS A 101 1.43 -12.72 13.61
N GLY A 102 1.20 -12.73 14.92
CA GLY A 102 0.82 -11.56 15.71
C GLY A 102 -0.69 -11.27 15.68
N VAL A 103 -1.05 -10.14 16.25
CA VAL A 103 -2.46 -9.68 16.36
C VAL A 103 -3.01 -9.36 14.96
N LYS A 104 -4.16 -9.94 14.63
CA LYS A 104 -4.81 -9.69 13.34
C LYS A 104 -5.40 -8.28 13.31
N PRO A 105 -5.08 -7.48 12.28
CA PRO A 105 -5.73 -6.19 12.12
C PRO A 105 -7.21 -6.34 11.80
N ILE A 106 -8.00 -5.33 12.20
CA ILE A 106 -9.40 -5.22 11.81
C ILE A 106 -9.45 -4.21 10.66
N ILE A 107 -10.09 -4.59 9.55
CA ILE A 107 -10.46 -3.65 8.51
C ILE A 107 -11.91 -3.25 8.71
N VAL A 108 -12.19 -1.96 8.54
CA VAL A 108 -13.54 -1.40 8.52
C VAL A 108 -13.72 -0.57 7.26
N LYS A 109 -14.82 -0.80 6.55
CA LYS A 109 -15.27 0.01 5.42
C LYS A 109 -16.46 0.83 5.86
N PHE A 110 -16.38 2.13 5.66
CA PHE A 110 -17.45 3.08 5.98
C PHE A 110 -18.33 3.33 4.77
N VAL A 111 -19.61 3.53 5.02
CA VAL A 111 -20.56 3.96 3.98
C VAL A 111 -20.17 5.33 3.43
N ASN A 112 -19.71 6.24 4.30
CA ASN A 112 -19.43 7.61 3.96
C ASN A 112 -17.94 7.93 4.13
N HIS A 113 -17.34 8.51 3.07
CA HIS A 113 -15.94 8.97 3.09
C HIS A 113 -15.68 10.03 4.17
N LYS A 114 -16.64 10.91 4.43
CA LYS A 114 -16.50 11.97 5.44
C LYS A 114 -16.36 11.39 6.85
N THR A 115 -17.18 10.39 7.19
CA THR A 115 -17.09 9.67 8.47
C THR A 115 -15.73 9.00 8.64
N LYS A 116 -15.26 8.28 7.61
CA LYS A 116 -13.91 7.68 7.56
C LYS A 116 -12.83 8.73 7.82
N MET A 117 -12.88 9.86 7.12
CA MET A 117 -11.86 10.90 7.23
C MET A 117 -11.87 11.60 8.60
N ASN A 118 -13.04 11.80 9.21
CA ASN A 118 -13.13 12.37 10.56
C ASN A 118 -12.45 11.45 11.57
N LEU A 119 -12.73 10.16 11.51
CA LEU A 119 -12.09 9.16 12.38
C LEU A 119 -10.58 9.11 12.15
N TYR A 120 -10.15 9.07 10.90
CA TYR A 120 -8.73 9.02 10.55
C TYR A 120 -7.96 10.27 11.01
N LYS A 121 -8.52 11.45 10.90
CA LYS A 121 -7.90 12.69 11.39
C LYS A 121 -7.76 12.69 12.91
N ALA A 122 -8.72 12.12 13.63
CA ALA A 122 -8.68 12.03 15.09
C ALA A 122 -7.63 11.01 15.62
N ARG A 123 -6.99 10.19 14.77
CA ARG A 123 -6.00 9.17 15.17
C ARG A 123 -4.85 9.68 16.01
N THR A 124 -4.51 10.95 15.92
CA THR A 124 -3.44 11.56 16.74
C THR A 124 -3.77 11.52 18.23
N LYS A 125 -5.06 11.52 18.60
CA LYS A 125 -5.54 11.37 19.97
C LYS A 125 -5.28 9.97 20.53
N LEU A 126 -5.04 8.94 19.69
CA LEU A 126 -4.72 7.57 20.12
C LEU A 126 -3.47 7.49 21.00
N LYS A 127 -2.59 8.44 20.94
CA LYS A 127 -1.41 8.52 21.83
C LYS A 127 -1.82 8.54 23.31
N ASN A 128 -3.02 9.07 23.62
CA ASN A 128 -3.55 9.23 24.98
C ASN A 128 -4.59 8.16 25.33
N VAL A 129 -4.89 7.24 24.41
CA VAL A 129 -5.88 6.17 24.60
C VAL A 129 -5.15 4.88 24.91
N SER A 130 -5.39 4.32 26.08
CA SER A 130 -4.85 3.01 26.45
C SER A 130 -5.79 1.89 26.05
N PHE A 131 -5.24 0.70 25.81
CA PHE A 131 -6.06 -0.49 25.55
C PHE A 131 -7.05 -0.76 26.71
N SER A 132 -6.60 -0.63 27.95
CA SER A 132 -7.43 -0.84 29.15
C SER A 132 -8.59 0.15 29.28
N SER A 133 -8.46 1.35 28.73
CA SER A 133 -9.57 2.31 28.73
C SER A 133 -10.69 1.93 27.75
N LEU A 134 -10.33 1.26 26.64
CA LEU A 134 -11.32 0.77 25.66
C LEU A 134 -11.99 -0.55 26.07
N PHE A 135 -11.22 -1.42 26.73
CA PHE A 135 -11.63 -2.79 27.09
C PHE A 135 -11.36 -3.11 28.57
N PRO A 136 -12.01 -2.41 29.53
CA PRO A 136 -11.71 -2.57 30.96
C PRO A 136 -12.05 -3.96 31.49
N ALA A 137 -13.04 -4.63 30.93
CA ALA A 137 -13.49 -5.96 31.36
C ALA A 137 -12.72 -7.13 30.70
N SER A 138 -11.76 -6.85 29.82
CA SER A 138 -11.02 -7.91 29.13
C SER A 138 -9.99 -8.56 30.05
N THR A 139 -10.05 -9.88 30.20
CA THR A 139 -9.01 -10.69 30.86
C THR A 139 -7.64 -10.56 30.18
N ALA A 140 -7.62 -10.19 28.90
CA ALA A 140 -6.40 -9.84 28.15
C ALA A 140 -5.79 -8.51 28.60
N ALA A 141 -6.54 -7.64 29.30
CA ALA A 141 -6.07 -6.32 29.73
C ALA A 141 -4.80 -6.37 30.58
N ALA A 142 -4.67 -7.39 31.44
CA ALA A 142 -3.50 -7.57 32.29
C ALA A 142 -2.23 -7.98 31.52
N GLN A 143 -2.38 -8.70 30.42
CA GLN A 143 -1.25 -9.19 29.60
C GLN A 143 -0.88 -8.24 28.46
N VAL A 144 -1.76 -7.31 28.09
CA VAL A 144 -1.67 -6.48 26.89
C VAL A 144 -1.78 -4.98 27.19
N ALA A 145 -1.65 -4.59 28.46
CA ALA A 145 -1.75 -3.20 28.91
C ALA A 145 -0.82 -2.20 28.16
N SER A 146 0.26 -2.70 27.53
CA SER A 146 1.23 -1.90 26.79
C SER A 146 0.97 -1.86 25.26
N CYS A 147 -0.06 -2.54 24.75
CA CYS A 147 -0.34 -2.52 23.32
C CYS A 147 -0.82 -1.14 22.87
N LYS A 148 -0.05 -0.56 21.97
CA LYS A 148 -0.44 0.69 21.29
C LYS A 148 -1.42 0.36 20.17
N ILE A 149 -2.49 1.16 20.11
CA ILE A 149 -3.48 1.07 19.07
C ILE A 149 -3.10 2.02 17.94
N TYR A 150 -3.18 1.54 16.71
CA TYR A 150 -2.88 2.32 15.52
C TYR A 150 -4.06 2.26 14.55
N LEU A 151 -4.29 3.39 13.87
CA LEU A 151 -5.30 3.53 12.84
C LEU A 151 -4.62 3.96 11.55
N PHE A 152 -4.73 3.13 10.52
CA PHE A 152 -4.14 3.35 9.21
C PHE A 152 -5.21 3.39 8.13
N GLU A 153 -4.91 4.03 7.01
CA GLU A 153 -5.69 3.88 5.79
C GLU A 153 -5.43 2.49 5.18
N SER A 154 -6.46 1.87 4.62
CA SER A 154 -6.28 0.65 3.84
C SER A 154 -5.71 1.00 2.48
N LEU A 155 -4.47 0.61 2.24
CA LEU A 155 -3.74 0.90 1.02
C LEU A 155 -3.72 -0.31 0.08
N SER A 156 -3.55 -0.05 -1.20
CA SER A 156 -3.23 -1.07 -2.20
C SER A 156 -1.92 -1.79 -1.86
N SER A 157 -1.71 -2.94 -2.47
CA SER A 157 -0.48 -3.72 -2.25
C SER A 157 0.77 -2.96 -2.66
N TYR A 158 0.69 -2.20 -3.75
CA TYR A 158 1.80 -1.38 -4.25
C TYR A 158 2.10 -0.22 -3.30
N ARG A 159 1.09 0.55 -2.88
CA ARG A 159 1.26 1.68 -1.94
C ARG A 159 1.77 1.22 -0.57
N LYS A 160 1.40 0.03 -0.11
CA LYS A 160 1.98 -0.57 1.11
C LYS A 160 3.49 -0.79 0.97
N LYS A 161 3.99 -1.21 -0.19
CA LYS A 161 5.45 -1.35 -0.44
C LYS A 161 6.15 0.00 -0.34
N ILE A 162 5.60 1.06 -0.95
CA ILE A 162 6.14 2.42 -0.86
C ILE A 162 6.21 2.90 0.61
N VAL A 163 5.11 2.75 1.36
CA VAL A 163 5.07 3.14 2.78
C VAL A 163 6.07 2.35 3.61
N ASN A 164 6.26 1.06 3.35
CA ASN A 164 7.24 0.24 4.06
C ASN A 164 8.66 0.73 3.78
N LYS A 165 9.04 0.94 2.51
CA LYS A 165 10.36 1.50 2.14
C LYS A 165 10.58 2.88 2.79
N ALA A 166 9.58 3.77 2.73
CA ALA A 166 9.64 5.07 3.39
C ALA A 166 9.78 4.97 4.92
N ASN A 167 9.14 3.99 5.57
CA ASN A 167 9.33 3.75 7.00
C ASN A 167 10.73 3.22 7.34
N GLU A 168 11.34 2.40 6.49
CA GLU A 168 12.73 1.98 6.62
C GLU A 168 13.66 3.19 6.56
N MET A 169 13.50 4.06 5.56
CA MET A 169 14.25 5.31 5.41
C MET A 169 14.03 6.29 6.56
N ARG A 170 12.86 6.29 7.20
CA ARG A 170 12.63 7.07 8.42
C ARG A 170 13.39 6.48 9.60
N ASN A 171 13.46 5.15 9.71
CA ASN A 171 14.13 4.46 10.82
C ASN A 171 15.66 4.60 10.75
N ASP A 172 16.24 4.70 9.54
CA ASP A 172 17.66 4.96 9.31
C ASP A 172 18.01 6.46 9.33
N GLY A 173 17.00 7.34 9.41
CA GLY A 173 17.18 8.78 9.54
C GLY A 173 17.27 9.54 8.21
N SER A 174 17.10 8.89 7.07
CA SER A 174 17.14 9.53 5.74
C SER A 174 15.95 10.47 5.53
N ILE A 175 14.79 10.15 6.12
CA ILE A 175 13.63 11.03 6.12
C ILE A 175 13.09 11.26 7.54
N LEU A 176 12.46 12.40 7.76
CA LEU A 176 11.93 12.79 9.07
C LEU A 176 10.62 12.09 9.40
N SER A 177 9.70 12.03 8.45
CA SER A 177 8.35 11.49 8.67
C SER A 177 7.71 10.98 7.38
N VAL A 178 6.82 10.00 7.53
CA VAL A 178 5.97 9.45 6.49
C VAL A 178 4.54 9.36 7.01
N TRP A 179 3.57 9.72 6.18
CA TRP A 179 2.14 9.55 6.48
C TRP A 179 1.32 9.39 5.21
N THR A 180 0.10 8.96 5.38
CA THR A 180 -0.87 8.87 4.29
C THR A 180 -2.04 9.82 4.50
N MET A 181 -2.64 10.26 3.43
CA MET A 181 -3.88 11.03 3.45
C MET A 181 -4.67 10.80 2.17
N ASP A 182 -5.87 10.28 2.30
CA ASP A 182 -6.75 9.91 1.20
C ASP A 182 -6.06 8.96 0.19
N GLY A 183 -5.34 7.98 0.73
CA GLY A 183 -4.58 7.00 -0.03
C GLY A 183 -3.31 7.51 -0.68
N LYS A 184 -3.02 8.82 -0.61
CA LYS A 184 -1.76 9.41 -1.09
C LYS A 184 -0.68 9.31 -0.02
N ILE A 185 0.55 9.11 -0.43
CA ILE A 185 1.71 8.97 0.45
C ILE A 185 2.49 10.27 0.45
N PHE A 186 2.83 10.74 1.63
CA PHE A 186 3.61 11.95 1.84
C PHE A 186 4.79 11.66 2.76
N ILE A 187 5.90 12.31 2.48
CA ILE A 187 7.09 12.30 3.32
C ILE A 187 7.55 13.72 3.62
N LYS A 188 8.40 13.84 4.63
CA LYS A 188 9.08 15.07 4.98
C LYS A 188 10.53 14.74 5.30
N THR A 189 11.47 15.46 4.68
CA THR A 189 12.92 15.23 4.86
C THR A 189 13.52 16.12 5.95
N SER A 190 12.91 17.30 6.22
CA SER A 190 13.38 18.22 7.25
C SER A 190 12.21 18.88 7.98
N PRO A 191 12.41 19.42 9.21
CA PRO A 191 11.34 20.04 10.00
C PRO A 191 10.64 21.21 9.29
N GLU A 192 11.39 22.01 8.54
CA GLU A 192 10.88 23.18 7.80
C GLU A 192 10.55 22.86 6.34
N GLY A 193 10.93 21.67 5.85
CA GLY A 193 10.69 21.22 4.48
C GLY A 193 9.21 21.10 4.17
N ARG A 194 8.83 21.29 2.92
CA ARG A 194 7.46 21.03 2.46
C ARG A 194 7.23 19.53 2.34
N PRO A 195 6.00 19.06 2.58
CA PRO A 195 5.63 17.68 2.28
C PRO A 195 5.85 17.34 0.81
N ILE A 196 6.51 16.22 0.56
CA ILE A 196 6.72 15.68 -0.78
C ILE A 196 5.74 14.53 -0.96
N LYS A 197 4.98 14.53 -2.05
CA LYS A 197 4.09 13.43 -2.41
C LYS A 197 4.91 12.38 -3.15
N ILE A 198 4.77 11.12 -2.75
CA ILE A 198 5.41 9.97 -3.36
C ILE A 198 4.34 9.19 -4.13
N ASN A 199 4.57 8.97 -5.41
CA ASN A 199 3.69 8.19 -6.26
C ASN A 199 4.26 6.80 -6.53
N GLU A 200 5.59 6.69 -6.70
CA GLU A 200 6.30 5.48 -7.10
C GLU A 200 7.43 5.15 -6.14
N LEU A 201 7.92 3.90 -6.19
CA LEU A 201 9.04 3.47 -5.37
C LEU A 201 10.32 4.23 -5.69
N ASP A 202 10.50 4.53 -6.97
CA ASP A 202 11.70 5.21 -7.49
C ASP A 202 11.79 6.66 -7.02
N ASP A 203 10.65 7.32 -6.72
CA ASP A 203 10.64 8.66 -6.12
C ASP A 203 11.45 8.72 -4.81
N LEU A 204 11.54 7.59 -4.08
CA LEU A 204 12.29 7.49 -2.83
C LEU A 204 13.81 7.38 -3.04
N ASP A 205 14.26 6.99 -4.22
CA ASP A 205 15.69 6.83 -4.53
C ASP A 205 16.35 8.15 -4.95
N TYR A 206 15.55 9.18 -5.24
CA TYR A 206 15.98 10.53 -5.64
C TYR A 206 15.88 11.59 -4.53
N LEU A 207 15.77 11.17 -3.26
CA LEU A 207 15.59 12.07 -2.10
C LEU A 207 16.91 12.58 -1.52
#